data_afa1dc3ecce6d3e802f21ad32558d143
#
_entry.id   afa1dc3ecce6d3e802f21ad32558d143
#
_cell.length_a   1.000
_cell.length_b   1.000
_cell.length_c   1.000
_cell.angle_alpha   90.00
_cell.angle_beta   90.00
_cell.angle_gamma   90.00
#
_symmetry.space_group_name_H-M   'P 1'
#
loop_
_entity.id
_entity.type
_entity.pdbx_description
1 polymer ?
#
loop_
_entity_poly.entity_id
_entity_poly.type
_entity_poly.pdbx_seq_one_letter_code
_entity_poly.pdbx_strand_id
1 'polypeptide(L)'
;MWKNRVFLLGAAALALLAIVFTLCRKTVTPLPQPAPATTPAPGPLTGVTICVDPGHGGYDGGARGQASGALEKDVNLAVALCLRQELQDAGAQVILTRDTDTALAEEGAQRKRRDLQYRVDAAREARLFLSIHMNEYRTRAESGPQVFYRAGQEDSRLLAGALQAQLIAGLRPARERSAHTGEYYLLEHLDIPAVLVECGFLSNAAEEAKLLDAGYQQQVAQAICAGVCDFIQLSGK
;
A
#
# COMPACT_ATOMS: atom_id res chain seq x y z
N MET A 1 48.95 70.80 8.05
CA MET A 1 48.71 70.07 6.77
C MET A 1 48.37 68.57 6.95
N TRP A 2 48.72 67.91 8.05
CA TRP A 2 48.46 66.46 8.22
C TRP A 2 47.02 66.12 8.64
N LYS A 3 46.38 66.97 9.47
CA LYS A 3 45.00 66.73 9.97
C LYS A 3 43.92 66.73 8.85
N ASN A 4 44.15 67.53 7.78
CA ASN A 4 43.17 67.59 6.68
C ASN A 4 43.24 66.37 5.73
N ARG A 5 44.38 65.68 5.64
CA ARG A 5 44.55 64.46 4.84
C ARG A 5 43.88 63.24 5.48
N VAL A 6 43.87 63.14 6.81
CA VAL A 6 43.20 62.06 7.52
C VAL A 6 41.69 62.19 7.45
N PHE A 7 41.14 63.41 7.47
CA PHE A 7 39.72 63.69 7.31
C PHE A 7 39.20 63.37 5.90
N LEU A 8 39.97 63.68 4.88
CA LEU A 8 39.63 63.36 3.47
C LEU A 8 39.68 61.87 3.20
N LEU A 9 40.59 61.11 3.78
CA LEU A 9 40.67 59.67 3.63
C LEU A 9 39.55 58.94 4.34
N GLY A 10 39.11 59.44 5.53
CA GLY A 10 37.97 58.89 6.26
C GLY A 10 36.63 59.12 5.54
N ALA A 11 36.45 60.31 4.93
CA ALA A 11 35.23 60.61 4.17
C ALA A 11 35.11 59.76 2.89
N ALA A 12 36.25 59.55 2.19
CA ALA A 12 36.29 58.70 0.99
C ALA A 12 36.00 57.22 1.30
N ALA A 13 36.50 56.69 2.46
CA ALA A 13 36.26 55.33 2.90
C ALA A 13 34.74 55.10 3.23
N LEU A 14 34.10 56.06 3.91
CA LEU A 14 32.68 56.01 4.23
C LEU A 14 31.81 56.08 2.99
N ALA A 15 32.18 56.92 2.01
CA ALA A 15 31.48 57.00 0.74
C ALA A 15 31.57 55.70 -0.08
N LEU A 16 32.78 55.05 -0.10
CA LEU A 16 32.95 53.74 -0.73
C LEU A 16 32.12 52.63 -0.07
N LEU A 17 32.07 52.59 1.26
CA LEU A 17 31.24 51.65 2.01
C LEU A 17 29.73 51.82 1.71
N ALA A 18 29.27 53.08 1.63
CA ALA A 18 27.89 53.38 1.28
C ALA A 18 27.52 52.96 -0.15
N ILE A 19 28.44 53.12 -1.10
CA ILE A 19 28.27 52.71 -2.51
C ILE A 19 28.22 51.17 -2.62
N VAL A 20 29.13 50.45 -1.91
CA VAL A 20 29.16 49.00 -1.90
C VAL A 20 27.87 48.43 -1.26
N PHE A 21 27.41 49.05 -0.17
CA PHE A 21 26.17 48.64 0.52
C PHE A 21 24.94 48.90 -0.35
N THR A 22 24.89 49.95 -1.13
CA THR A 22 23.79 50.27 -2.05
C THR A 22 23.81 49.40 -3.28
N LEU A 23 24.98 49.02 -3.78
CA LEU A 23 25.15 48.08 -4.90
C LEU A 23 24.78 46.63 -4.47
N CYS A 24 25.16 46.18 -3.27
CA CYS A 24 24.78 44.88 -2.74
C CYS A 24 23.25 44.74 -2.52
N ARG A 25 22.54 45.81 -2.19
CA ARG A 25 21.07 45.76 -2.04
C ARG A 25 20.31 45.61 -3.37
N LYS A 26 20.95 45.97 -4.50
CA LYS A 26 20.28 45.90 -5.81
C LYS A 26 20.38 44.52 -6.50
N THR A 27 21.10 43.57 -5.93
CA THR A 27 21.31 42.26 -6.55
C THR A 27 20.63 41.10 -5.79
N VAL A 28 19.88 41.40 -4.73
CA VAL A 28 19.06 40.36 -4.08
C VAL A 28 17.75 40.24 -4.86
N THR A 29 17.76 39.47 -5.92
CA THR A 29 16.52 38.95 -6.54
C THR A 29 15.78 38.15 -5.48
N PRO A 30 14.53 38.43 -5.14
CA PRO A 30 13.75 37.57 -4.26
C PRO A 30 13.74 36.18 -4.87
N LEU A 31 14.10 35.17 -4.09
CA LEU A 31 13.86 33.77 -4.50
C LEU A 31 12.39 33.64 -4.90
N PRO A 32 12.09 33.00 -6.04
CA PRO A 32 10.70 32.75 -6.41
C PRO A 32 10.03 32.03 -5.24
N GLN A 33 8.96 32.63 -4.74
CA GLN A 33 8.12 31.97 -3.73
C GLN A 33 7.68 30.62 -4.33
N PRO A 34 7.81 29.51 -3.58
CA PRO A 34 7.22 28.27 -4.04
C PRO A 34 5.76 28.53 -4.38
N ALA A 35 5.35 28.09 -5.56
CA ALA A 35 3.95 28.15 -5.95
C ALA A 35 3.11 27.53 -4.82
N PRO A 36 1.93 28.09 -4.50
CA PRO A 36 1.06 27.48 -3.51
C PRO A 36 0.89 26.02 -3.90
N ALA A 37 1.17 25.13 -2.94
CA ALA A 37 0.96 23.70 -3.13
C ALA A 37 -0.50 23.52 -3.54
N THR A 38 -0.72 23.16 -4.81
CA THR A 38 -2.05 22.79 -5.29
C THR A 38 -2.44 21.56 -4.50
N THR A 39 -3.47 21.68 -3.66
CA THR A 39 -4.08 20.51 -3.02
C THR A 39 -4.42 19.53 -4.15
N PRO A 40 -3.90 18.29 -4.12
CA PRO A 40 -4.24 17.33 -5.17
C PRO A 40 -5.76 17.21 -5.27
N ALA A 41 -6.27 17.08 -6.50
CA ALA A 41 -7.69 16.81 -6.70
C ALA A 41 -8.06 15.55 -5.90
N PRO A 42 -9.27 15.52 -5.28
CA PRO A 42 -9.69 14.35 -4.52
C PRO A 42 -9.65 13.11 -5.41
N GLY A 43 -8.92 12.08 -4.95
CA GLY A 43 -8.82 10.78 -5.63
C GLY A 43 -10.11 9.96 -5.51
N PRO A 44 -10.26 8.89 -6.30
CA PRO A 44 -11.47 8.05 -6.31
C PRO A 44 -11.78 7.39 -4.96
N LEU A 45 -10.80 7.29 -4.06
CA LEU A 45 -10.93 6.70 -2.73
C LEU A 45 -10.86 7.73 -1.60
N THR A 46 -11.03 9.01 -1.90
CA THR A 46 -11.01 10.07 -0.87
C THR A 46 -12.12 9.85 0.16
N GLY A 47 -11.74 9.83 1.46
CA GLY A 47 -12.66 9.59 2.57
C GLY A 47 -12.96 8.11 2.84
N VAL A 48 -12.30 7.19 2.13
CA VAL A 48 -12.43 5.74 2.36
C VAL A 48 -11.27 5.26 3.23
N THR A 49 -11.57 4.61 4.36
CA THR A 49 -10.57 3.91 5.19
C THR A 49 -10.58 2.43 4.84
N ILE A 50 -9.41 1.88 4.51
CA ILE A 50 -9.23 0.50 4.08
C ILE A 50 -8.23 -0.20 4.99
N CYS A 51 -8.62 -1.34 5.56
CA CYS A 51 -7.69 -2.20 6.28
C CYS A 51 -7.09 -3.22 5.31
N VAL A 52 -5.76 -3.20 5.16
CA VAL A 52 -4.99 -4.17 4.38
C VAL A 52 -4.25 -5.07 5.36
N ASP A 53 -4.46 -6.36 5.24
CA ASP A 53 -3.93 -7.40 6.11
C ASP A 53 -2.92 -8.27 5.35
N PRO A 54 -1.61 -8.07 5.51
CA PRO A 54 -0.62 -9.03 5.02
C PRO A 54 -0.74 -10.32 5.84
N GLY A 55 -1.27 -11.40 5.24
CA GLY A 55 -1.46 -12.68 5.92
C GLY A 55 -0.17 -13.22 6.54
N HIS A 56 -0.31 -14.07 7.58
CA HIS A 56 0.82 -14.65 8.32
C HIS A 56 1.71 -13.59 9.02
N GLY A 57 2.96 -13.95 9.37
CA GLY A 57 3.93 -13.05 9.99
C GLY A 57 4.62 -13.64 11.23
N GLY A 58 5.85 -13.21 11.48
CA GLY A 58 6.65 -13.68 12.60
C GLY A 58 6.86 -15.20 12.58
N TYR A 59 6.28 -15.90 13.55
CA TYR A 59 6.38 -17.37 13.68
C TYR A 59 5.59 -18.15 12.61
N ASP A 60 4.56 -17.53 12.03
CA ASP A 60 3.72 -18.16 10.99
C ASP A 60 4.25 -17.77 9.61
N GLY A 61 4.99 -18.68 8.99
CA GLY A 61 5.58 -18.47 7.67
C GLY A 61 4.58 -18.56 6.52
N GLY A 62 3.40 -19.16 6.73
CA GLY A 62 2.49 -19.55 5.65
C GLY A 62 3.05 -20.64 4.75
N ALA A 63 2.60 -20.68 3.51
CA ALA A 63 3.10 -21.55 2.48
C ALA A 63 4.60 -21.32 2.18
N ARG A 64 5.24 -22.32 1.61
CA ARG A 64 6.65 -22.24 1.21
C ARG A 64 6.78 -22.40 -0.29
N GLY A 65 7.44 -21.44 -0.91
CA GLY A 65 7.81 -21.49 -2.32
C GLY A 65 8.57 -22.78 -2.67
N GLN A 66 8.15 -23.36 -3.77
CA GLN A 66 8.63 -24.69 -4.18
C GLN A 66 10.08 -24.67 -4.67
N ALA A 67 10.45 -23.64 -5.43
CA ALA A 67 11.76 -23.56 -6.07
C ALA A 67 12.77 -22.84 -5.18
N SER A 68 12.39 -21.72 -4.55
CA SER A 68 13.29 -20.89 -3.76
C SER A 68 13.21 -21.15 -2.26
N GLY A 69 12.10 -21.71 -1.77
CA GLY A 69 11.82 -21.82 -0.35
C GLY A 69 11.36 -20.51 0.30
N ALA A 70 11.02 -19.48 -0.50
CA ALA A 70 10.49 -18.23 -0.01
C ALA A 70 9.24 -18.44 0.84
N LEU A 71 9.07 -17.63 1.88
CA LEU A 71 7.93 -17.76 2.78
C LEU A 71 6.79 -16.86 2.30
N GLU A 72 5.58 -17.36 2.36
CA GLU A 72 4.36 -16.62 2.00
C GLU A 72 4.25 -15.29 2.72
N LYS A 73 4.53 -15.27 4.03
CA LYS A 73 4.48 -14.06 4.85
C LYS A 73 5.28 -12.89 4.29
N ASP A 74 6.43 -13.18 3.65
CA ASP A 74 7.33 -12.15 3.11
C ASP A 74 6.76 -11.58 1.80
N VAL A 75 6.20 -12.45 0.96
CA VAL A 75 5.55 -12.05 -0.29
C VAL A 75 4.25 -11.28 -0.02
N ASN A 76 3.44 -11.76 0.94
CA ASN A 76 2.23 -11.07 1.39
C ASN A 76 2.54 -9.64 1.86
N LEU A 77 3.61 -9.47 2.66
CA LEU A 77 4.04 -8.16 3.13
C LEU A 77 4.48 -7.26 1.97
N ALA A 78 5.27 -7.77 1.04
CA ALA A 78 5.75 -7.01 -0.10
C ALA A 78 4.59 -6.48 -0.97
N VAL A 79 3.64 -7.34 -1.33
CA VAL A 79 2.44 -6.95 -2.08
C VAL A 79 1.57 -5.95 -1.30
N ALA A 80 1.37 -6.17 0.00
CA ALA A 80 0.56 -5.28 0.83
C ALA A 80 1.18 -3.88 0.99
N LEU A 81 2.51 -3.77 1.03
CA LEU A 81 3.20 -2.47 1.05
C LEU A 81 3.05 -1.71 -0.27
N CYS A 82 3.13 -2.41 -1.42
CA CYS A 82 2.82 -1.82 -2.72
C CYS A 82 1.35 -1.38 -2.78
N LEU A 83 0.43 -2.22 -2.32
CA LEU A 83 -1.02 -1.93 -2.30
C LEU A 83 -1.34 -0.72 -1.42
N ARG A 84 -0.70 -0.59 -0.25
CA ARG A 84 -0.85 0.60 0.59
C ARG A 84 -0.56 1.87 -0.19
N GLN A 85 0.56 1.89 -0.94
CA GLN A 85 0.94 3.07 -1.71
C GLN A 85 -0.09 3.39 -2.79
N GLU A 86 -0.52 2.40 -3.58
CA GLU A 86 -1.53 2.59 -4.64
C GLU A 86 -2.86 3.11 -4.08
N LEU A 87 -3.32 2.57 -2.96
CA LEU A 87 -4.55 3.02 -2.31
C LEU A 87 -4.43 4.45 -1.75
N GLN A 88 -3.28 4.80 -1.16
CA GLN A 88 -3.01 6.15 -0.65
C GLN A 88 -2.93 7.17 -1.81
N ASP A 89 -2.29 6.82 -2.91
CA ASP A 89 -2.22 7.66 -4.11
C ASP A 89 -3.61 7.87 -4.73
N ALA A 90 -4.51 6.89 -4.60
CA ALA A 90 -5.92 7.00 -4.96
C ALA A 90 -6.77 7.80 -3.94
N GLY A 91 -6.20 8.24 -2.82
CA GLY A 91 -6.83 9.10 -1.80
C GLY A 91 -7.38 8.37 -0.57
N ALA A 92 -7.17 7.05 -0.44
CA ALA A 92 -7.63 6.28 0.72
C ALA A 92 -6.79 6.53 1.97
N GLN A 93 -7.40 6.36 3.14
CA GLN A 93 -6.70 6.12 4.40
C GLN A 93 -6.46 4.61 4.53
N VAL A 94 -5.21 4.19 4.79
CA VAL A 94 -4.86 2.77 4.86
C VAL A 94 -4.37 2.41 6.25
N ILE A 95 -5.01 1.39 6.84
CA ILE A 95 -4.60 0.72 8.07
C ILE A 95 -3.92 -0.59 7.65
N LEU A 96 -2.68 -0.84 8.07
CA LEU A 96 -2.03 -2.13 7.92
C LEU A 96 -2.14 -2.90 9.24
N THR A 97 -2.47 -4.20 9.20
CA THR A 97 -2.41 -5.05 10.39
C THR A 97 -0.97 -5.28 10.86
N ARG A 98 -0.03 -5.32 9.92
CA ARG A 98 1.43 -5.30 10.15
C ARG A 98 2.13 -4.63 8.97
N ASP A 99 3.26 -3.99 9.21
CA ASP A 99 4.12 -3.37 8.20
C ASP A 99 5.56 -3.91 8.22
N THR A 100 5.80 -4.89 9.08
CA THR A 100 7.06 -5.63 9.23
C THR A 100 6.81 -7.12 9.38
N ASP A 101 7.86 -7.96 9.41
CA ASP A 101 7.75 -9.38 9.74
C ASP A 101 7.58 -9.57 11.24
N THR A 102 6.35 -9.42 11.71
CA THR A 102 5.99 -9.58 13.12
C THR A 102 4.77 -10.45 13.30
N ALA A 103 4.69 -11.14 14.44
CA ALA A 103 3.47 -11.77 14.90
C ALA A 103 2.66 -10.74 15.70
N LEU A 104 1.34 -10.72 15.51
CA LEU A 104 0.44 -9.78 16.19
C LEU A 104 0.04 -10.26 17.60
N ALA A 105 0.31 -11.52 17.92
CA ALA A 105 0.06 -12.08 19.24
C ALA A 105 1.34 -12.60 19.90
N GLU A 106 1.45 -12.34 21.20
CA GLU A 106 2.50 -12.89 22.04
C GLU A 106 2.45 -14.41 22.12
N GLU A 107 3.56 -15.04 22.47
CA GLU A 107 3.64 -16.49 22.69
C GLU A 107 2.64 -16.93 23.76
N GLY A 108 2.21 -18.20 23.66
CA GLY A 108 1.30 -18.81 24.62
C GLY A 108 0.13 -19.57 23.97
N ALA A 109 -0.76 -20.07 24.81
CA ALA A 109 -1.91 -20.83 24.37
C ALA A 109 -2.80 -20.01 23.40
N GLN A 110 -3.31 -20.69 22.37
CA GLN A 110 -4.19 -20.11 21.36
C GLN A 110 -3.58 -18.89 20.60
N ARG A 111 -2.25 -18.82 20.48
CA ARG A 111 -1.55 -17.72 19.81
C ARG A 111 -2.15 -17.40 18.44
N LYS A 112 -2.38 -18.42 17.60
CA LYS A 112 -2.99 -18.25 16.27
C LYS A 112 -4.36 -17.57 16.33
N ARG A 113 -5.20 -17.98 17.27
CA ARG A 113 -6.54 -17.38 17.43
C ARG A 113 -6.45 -15.92 17.87
N ARG A 114 -5.54 -15.60 18.80
CA ARG A 114 -5.33 -14.19 19.22
C ARG A 114 -4.78 -13.35 18.08
N ASP A 115 -3.84 -13.87 17.27
CA ASP A 115 -3.32 -13.20 16.09
C ASP A 115 -4.45 -12.84 15.12
N LEU A 116 -5.32 -13.80 14.80
CA LEU A 116 -6.49 -13.55 13.96
C LEU A 116 -7.46 -12.54 14.58
N GLN A 117 -7.64 -12.56 15.91
CA GLN A 117 -8.50 -11.57 16.59
C GLN A 117 -7.93 -10.16 16.50
N TYR A 118 -6.61 -9.97 16.61
CA TYR A 118 -5.98 -8.67 16.40
C TYR A 118 -6.22 -8.11 14.99
N ARG A 119 -6.23 -8.97 13.97
CA ARG A 119 -6.53 -8.57 12.59
C ARG A 119 -7.97 -8.09 12.44
N VAL A 120 -8.92 -8.79 13.05
CA VAL A 120 -10.32 -8.36 13.11
C VAL A 120 -10.47 -7.03 13.85
N ASP A 121 -9.80 -6.87 14.99
CA ASP A 121 -9.87 -5.64 15.79
C ASP A 121 -9.26 -4.44 15.06
N ALA A 122 -8.18 -4.63 14.31
CA ALA A 122 -7.58 -3.58 13.49
C ALA A 122 -8.51 -3.07 12.37
N ALA A 123 -9.42 -3.90 11.90
CA ALA A 123 -10.37 -3.55 10.84
C ALA A 123 -11.61 -2.80 11.33
N ARG A 124 -11.80 -2.59 12.65
CA ARG A 124 -13.05 -2.04 13.22
C ARG A 124 -13.45 -0.66 12.68
N GLU A 125 -12.48 0.18 12.37
CA GLU A 125 -12.72 1.53 11.86
C GLU A 125 -12.59 1.62 10.33
N ALA A 126 -12.33 0.48 9.68
CA ALA A 126 -12.22 0.43 8.25
C ALA A 126 -13.59 0.24 7.59
N ARG A 127 -13.71 0.76 6.38
CA ARG A 127 -14.87 0.54 5.51
C ARG A 127 -14.76 -0.73 4.69
N LEU A 128 -13.53 -1.15 4.37
CA LEU A 128 -13.19 -2.34 3.61
C LEU A 128 -12.05 -3.09 4.28
N PHE A 129 -12.04 -4.42 4.13
CA PHE A 129 -10.94 -5.27 4.58
C PHE A 129 -10.42 -6.14 3.44
N LEU A 130 -9.10 -6.12 3.23
CA LEU A 130 -8.40 -6.85 2.18
C LEU A 130 -7.27 -7.68 2.81
N SER A 131 -7.45 -9.00 2.91
CA SER A 131 -6.37 -9.91 3.36
C SER A 131 -5.59 -10.43 2.16
N ILE A 132 -4.27 -10.28 2.19
CA ILE A 132 -3.36 -10.60 1.08
C ILE A 132 -2.62 -11.88 1.40
N HIS A 133 -2.75 -12.86 0.51
CA HIS A 133 -2.22 -14.21 0.63
C HIS A 133 -1.63 -14.73 -0.69
N MET A 134 -0.86 -15.83 -0.57
CA MET A 134 -0.38 -16.64 -1.70
C MET A 134 -0.81 -18.07 -1.50
N ASN A 135 -1.47 -18.61 -2.50
CA ASN A 135 -2.06 -19.94 -2.43
C ASN A 135 -1.01 -21.06 -2.48
N GLU A 136 -1.39 -22.20 -1.94
CA GLU A 136 -0.65 -23.45 -2.07
C GLU A 136 -1.59 -24.59 -2.48
N TYR A 137 -1.16 -25.44 -3.40
CA TYR A 137 -1.93 -26.62 -3.78
C TYR A 137 -1.04 -27.83 -4.08
N ARG A 138 -1.53 -29.04 -3.76
CA ARG A 138 -0.77 -30.29 -3.86
C ARG A 138 -0.28 -30.59 -5.27
N THR A 139 -1.05 -30.28 -6.30
CA THR A 139 -0.76 -30.67 -7.70
C THR A 139 0.26 -29.77 -8.38
N ARG A 140 0.74 -28.69 -7.77
CA ARG A 140 1.73 -27.77 -8.35
C ARG A 140 1.39 -27.21 -9.75
N ALA A 141 0.29 -27.66 -10.35
CA ALA A 141 -0.21 -27.23 -11.66
C ALA A 141 -1.24 -26.08 -11.56
N GLU A 142 -1.74 -25.83 -10.35
CA GLU A 142 -2.68 -24.78 -10.12
C GLU A 142 -2.03 -23.41 -10.30
N SER A 143 -2.77 -22.46 -10.89
CA SER A 143 -2.27 -21.12 -11.20
C SER A 143 -3.40 -20.12 -11.24
N GLY A 144 -3.03 -18.82 -11.22
CA GLY A 144 -3.92 -17.68 -11.34
C GLY A 144 -4.48 -17.20 -10.01
N PRO A 145 -4.68 -15.88 -9.88
CA PRO A 145 -5.20 -15.26 -8.65
C PRO A 145 -6.66 -15.65 -8.42
N GLN A 146 -7.06 -15.70 -7.15
CA GLN A 146 -8.43 -15.99 -6.75
C GLN A 146 -8.85 -15.19 -5.53
N VAL A 147 -10.04 -14.58 -5.58
CA VAL A 147 -10.58 -13.79 -4.48
C VAL A 147 -11.67 -14.59 -3.77
N PHE A 148 -11.58 -14.61 -2.44
CA PHE A 148 -12.56 -15.28 -1.58
C PHE A 148 -13.35 -14.27 -0.75
N TYR A 149 -14.62 -14.59 -0.50
CA TYR A 149 -15.54 -13.80 0.29
C TYR A 149 -16.48 -14.69 1.12
N ARG A 150 -17.10 -14.15 2.18
CA ARG A 150 -18.08 -14.87 3.00
C ARG A 150 -19.41 -15.02 2.26
N ALA A 151 -19.99 -16.23 2.28
CA ALA A 151 -21.31 -16.47 1.76
C ALA A 151 -22.37 -15.59 2.46
N GLY A 152 -23.36 -15.11 1.71
CA GLY A 152 -24.45 -14.29 2.23
C GLY A 152 -24.12 -12.81 2.49
N GLN A 153 -22.88 -12.37 2.26
CA GLN A 153 -22.51 -10.96 2.29
C GLN A 153 -22.43 -10.38 0.87
N GLU A 154 -23.45 -9.66 0.45
CA GLU A 154 -23.58 -9.15 -0.92
C GLU A 154 -22.49 -8.13 -1.27
N ASP A 155 -22.18 -7.17 -0.36
CA ASP A 155 -21.14 -6.16 -0.62
C ASP A 155 -19.75 -6.83 -0.74
N SER A 156 -19.45 -7.88 0.05
CA SER A 156 -18.23 -8.68 -0.09
C SER A 156 -18.18 -9.44 -1.43
N ARG A 157 -19.30 -9.95 -1.88
CA ARG A 157 -19.43 -10.61 -3.21
C ARG A 157 -19.14 -9.65 -4.34
N LEU A 158 -19.70 -8.43 -4.28
CA LEU A 158 -19.47 -7.39 -5.28
C LEU A 158 -18.01 -6.92 -5.29
N LEU A 159 -17.42 -6.69 -4.12
CA LEU A 159 -16.00 -6.35 -3.96
C LEU A 159 -15.12 -7.46 -4.55
N ALA A 160 -15.38 -8.73 -4.19
CA ALA A 160 -14.62 -9.87 -4.69
C ALA A 160 -14.71 -10.00 -6.23
N GLY A 161 -15.87 -9.75 -6.79
CA GLY A 161 -16.09 -9.76 -8.24
C GLY A 161 -15.30 -8.67 -8.97
N ALA A 162 -15.30 -7.44 -8.42
CA ALA A 162 -14.55 -6.31 -8.98
C ALA A 162 -13.04 -6.57 -8.92
N LEU A 163 -12.51 -7.02 -7.77
CA LEU A 163 -11.10 -7.36 -7.64
C LEU A 163 -10.70 -8.49 -8.59
N GLN A 164 -11.51 -9.57 -8.66
CA GLN A 164 -11.21 -10.70 -9.52
C GLN A 164 -11.14 -10.30 -11.00
N ALA A 165 -12.05 -9.45 -11.46
CA ALA A 165 -12.07 -8.95 -12.83
C ALA A 165 -10.79 -8.14 -13.15
N GLN A 166 -10.38 -7.25 -12.25
CA GLN A 166 -9.18 -6.43 -12.44
C GLN A 166 -7.89 -7.26 -12.33
N LEU A 167 -7.84 -8.26 -11.45
CA LEU A 167 -6.71 -9.20 -11.39
C LEU A 167 -6.55 -9.99 -12.70
N ILE A 168 -7.65 -10.43 -13.31
CA ILE A 168 -7.60 -11.10 -14.61
C ILE A 168 -7.14 -10.14 -15.71
N ALA A 169 -7.72 -8.94 -15.77
CA ALA A 169 -7.41 -7.95 -16.80
C ALA A 169 -5.95 -7.46 -16.71
N GLY A 170 -5.48 -7.17 -15.49
CA GLY A 170 -4.14 -6.62 -15.25
C GLY A 170 -3.02 -7.65 -15.37
N LEU A 171 -3.22 -8.85 -14.81
CA LEU A 171 -2.16 -9.87 -14.73
C LEU A 171 -2.16 -10.86 -15.89
N ARG A 172 -3.28 -10.98 -16.61
CA ARG A 172 -3.46 -11.93 -17.73
C ARG A 172 -2.97 -13.34 -17.37
N PRO A 173 -3.51 -13.94 -16.30
CA PRO A 173 -3.02 -15.23 -15.82
C PRO A 173 -3.26 -16.34 -16.85
N ALA A 174 -2.43 -17.39 -16.81
CA ALA A 174 -2.61 -18.56 -17.68
C ALA A 174 -3.93 -19.31 -17.40
N ARG A 175 -4.44 -19.19 -16.17
CA ARG A 175 -5.75 -19.72 -15.76
C ARG A 175 -6.58 -18.61 -15.12
N GLU A 176 -7.69 -18.27 -15.74
CA GLU A 176 -8.67 -17.36 -15.16
C GLU A 176 -9.53 -18.13 -14.14
N ARG A 177 -9.70 -17.51 -12.96
CA ARG A 177 -10.53 -18.03 -11.88
C ARG A 177 -11.70 -17.09 -11.63
N SER A 178 -12.74 -17.59 -11.00
CA SER A 178 -13.84 -16.77 -10.51
C SER A 178 -13.66 -16.49 -9.02
N ALA A 179 -14.20 -15.38 -8.53
CA ALA A 179 -14.37 -15.16 -7.11
C ALA A 179 -15.22 -16.28 -6.50
N HIS A 180 -14.87 -16.73 -5.31
CA HIS A 180 -15.51 -17.88 -4.67
C HIS A 180 -15.80 -17.61 -3.20
N THR A 181 -16.78 -18.31 -2.65
CA THR A 181 -17.02 -18.30 -1.19
C THR A 181 -15.95 -19.10 -0.48
N GLY A 182 -15.55 -18.63 0.73
CA GLY A 182 -14.60 -19.33 1.59
C GLY A 182 -14.92 -19.12 3.06
N GLU A 183 -14.68 -20.15 3.86
CA GLU A 183 -14.86 -20.15 5.31
C GLU A 183 -13.54 -19.77 6.00
N TYR A 184 -13.24 -18.47 6.02
CA TYR A 184 -12.04 -17.93 6.65
C TYR A 184 -12.42 -17.17 7.92
N TYR A 185 -11.67 -17.41 9.01
CA TYR A 185 -11.97 -16.78 10.30
C TYR A 185 -12.15 -15.26 10.19
N LEU A 186 -11.27 -14.57 9.46
CA LEU A 186 -11.36 -13.12 9.32
C LEU A 186 -12.65 -12.69 8.61
N LEU A 187 -13.01 -13.37 7.53
CA LEU A 187 -14.23 -13.06 6.77
C LEU A 187 -15.51 -13.35 7.56
N GLU A 188 -15.47 -14.37 8.45
CA GLU A 188 -16.61 -14.75 9.30
C GLU A 188 -16.85 -13.77 10.46
N HIS A 189 -15.81 -13.03 10.88
CA HIS A 189 -15.87 -12.15 12.06
C HIS A 189 -15.88 -10.66 11.72
N LEU A 190 -16.01 -10.32 10.43
CA LEU A 190 -16.12 -8.95 9.96
C LEU A 190 -17.50 -8.70 9.34
N ASP A 191 -18.16 -7.62 9.78
CA ASP A 191 -19.46 -7.17 9.25
C ASP A 191 -19.33 -6.14 8.11
N ILE A 192 -18.11 -5.68 7.81
CA ILE A 192 -17.78 -4.81 6.67
C ILE A 192 -17.51 -5.66 5.42
N PRO A 193 -17.56 -5.09 4.20
CA PRO A 193 -17.11 -5.78 3.00
C PRO A 193 -15.68 -6.24 3.15
N ALA A 194 -15.47 -7.56 3.13
CA ALA A 194 -14.20 -8.21 3.41
C ALA A 194 -13.89 -9.31 2.41
N VAL A 195 -12.65 -9.36 1.96
CA VAL A 195 -12.15 -10.36 1.02
C VAL A 195 -10.77 -10.87 1.40
N LEU A 196 -10.47 -12.10 0.99
CA LEU A 196 -9.13 -12.68 1.01
C LEU A 196 -8.69 -12.87 -0.44
N VAL A 197 -7.53 -12.31 -0.77
CA VAL A 197 -6.96 -12.31 -2.11
C VAL A 197 -5.78 -13.24 -2.15
N GLU A 198 -5.93 -14.38 -2.81
CA GLU A 198 -4.85 -15.28 -3.19
C GLU A 198 -4.24 -14.77 -4.49
N CYS A 199 -3.07 -14.13 -4.42
CA CYS A 199 -2.47 -13.42 -5.56
C CYS A 199 -1.87 -14.36 -6.61
N GLY A 200 -1.67 -15.63 -6.27
CA GLY A 200 -1.11 -16.71 -7.12
C GLY A 200 -0.64 -17.86 -6.26
N PHE A 201 -0.01 -18.87 -6.86
CA PHE A 201 0.36 -20.11 -6.20
C PHE A 201 1.87 -20.22 -5.98
N LEU A 202 2.35 -20.16 -4.73
CA LEU A 202 3.76 -20.44 -4.38
C LEU A 202 4.16 -21.90 -4.64
N SER A 203 3.20 -22.81 -4.70
CA SER A 203 3.43 -24.20 -5.08
C SER A 203 3.71 -24.41 -6.57
N ASN A 204 3.46 -23.40 -7.43
CA ASN A 204 3.75 -23.42 -8.85
C ASN A 204 5.03 -22.63 -9.14
N ALA A 205 6.09 -23.26 -9.59
CA ALA A 205 7.40 -22.61 -9.78
C ALA A 205 7.37 -21.41 -10.75
N ALA A 206 6.52 -21.44 -11.77
CA ALA A 206 6.41 -20.34 -12.71
C ALA A 206 5.67 -19.11 -12.10
N GLU A 207 4.68 -19.35 -11.23
CA GLU A 207 4.02 -18.28 -10.48
C GLU A 207 4.89 -17.78 -9.34
N GLU A 208 5.57 -18.68 -8.61
CA GLU A 208 6.54 -18.32 -7.57
C GLU A 208 7.57 -17.31 -8.11
N ALA A 209 8.15 -17.59 -9.28
CA ALA A 209 9.12 -16.70 -9.90
C ALA A 209 8.55 -15.28 -10.18
N LYS A 210 7.27 -15.21 -10.59
CA LYS A 210 6.58 -13.92 -10.77
C LYS A 210 6.27 -13.24 -9.44
N LEU A 211 5.74 -13.99 -8.46
CA LEU A 211 5.36 -13.46 -7.16
C LEU A 211 6.55 -12.90 -6.37
N LEU A 212 7.77 -13.37 -6.67
CA LEU A 212 9.02 -12.85 -6.11
C LEU A 212 9.58 -11.63 -6.88
N ASP A 213 9.05 -11.32 -8.06
CA ASP A 213 9.44 -10.14 -8.84
C ASP A 213 8.72 -8.88 -8.35
N ALA A 214 9.49 -7.85 -8.02
CA ALA A 214 8.94 -6.60 -7.48
C ALA A 214 8.02 -5.88 -8.49
N GLY A 215 8.31 -5.99 -9.79
CA GLY A 215 7.46 -5.39 -10.84
C GLY A 215 6.11 -6.09 -10.92
N TYR A 216 6.08 -7.42 -10.75
CA TYR A 216 4.84 -8.17 -10.72
C TYR A 216 4.04 -7.92 -9.43
N GLN A 217 4.70 -7.81 -8.26
CA GLN A 217 4.05 -7.41 -7.00
C GLN A 217 3.36 -6.05 -7.13
N GLN A 218 4.01 -5.10 -7.80
CA GLN A 218 3.42 -3.80 -8.11
C GLN A 218 2.20 -3.92 -9.04
N GLN A 219 2.24 -4.77 -10.07
CA GLN A 219 1.10 -5.01 -10.96
C GLN A 219 -0.08 -5.65 -10.22
N VAL A 220 0.18 -6.58 -9.29
CA VAL A 220 -0.85 -7.15 -8.40
C VAL A 220 -1.51 -6.06 -7.56
N ALA A 221 -0.72 -5.20 -6.94
CA ALA A 221 -1.21 -4.09 -6.13
C ALA A 221 -2.08 -3.12 -6.94
N GLN A 222 -1.65 -2.76 -8.15
CA GLN A 222 -2.40 -1.90 -9.07
C GLN A 222 -3.74 -2.52 -9.47
N ALA A 223 -3.75 -3.81 -9.78
CA ALA A 223 -4.98 -4.53 -10.13
C ALA A 223 -5.97 -4.57 -8.95
N ILE A 224 -5.49 -4.83 -7.72
CA ILE A 224 -6.33 -4.80 -6.52
C ILE A 224 -6.89 -3.39 -6.29
N CYS A 225 -6.06 -2.36 -6.37
CA CYS A 225 -6.47 -0.95 -6.20
C CYS A 225 -7.54 -0.57 -7.24
N ALA A 226 -7.36 -0.93 -8.51
CA ALA A 226 -8.36 -0.71 -9.55
C ALA A 226 -9.70 -1.37 -9.22
N GLY A 227 -9.69 -2.62 -8.74
CA GLY A 227 -10.90 -3.32 -8.33
C GLY A 227 -11.60 -2.68 -7.14
N VAL A 228 -10.85 -2.12 -6.19
CA VAL A 228 -11.42 -1.33 -5.08
C VAL A 228 -12.08 -0.05 -5.61
N CYS A 229 -11.45 0.66 -6.54
CA CYS A 229 -12.03 1.85 -7.18
C CYS A 229 -13.34 1.52 -7.90
N ASP A 230 -13.36 0.43 -8.67
CA ASP A 230 -14.57 -0.03 -9.36
C ASP A 230 -15.70 -0.33 -8.37
N PHE A 231 -15.39 -1.03 -7.27
CA PHE A 231 -16.37 -1.34 -6.24
C PHE A 231 -16.95 -0.08 -5.59
N ILE A 232 -16.12 0.89 -5.25
CA ILE A 232 -16.58 2.15 -4.65
C ILE A 232 -17.47 2.94 -5.61
N GLN A 233 -17.13 2.98 -6.89
CA GLN A 233 -17.96 3.63 -7.91
C GLN A 233 -19.31 2.92 -8.08
N LEU A 234 -19.34 1.59 -8.13
CA LEU A 234 -20.55 0.79 -8.30
C LEU A 234 -21.48 0.84 -7.07
N SER A 235 -20.89 0.88 -5.87
CA SER A 235 -21.66 0.90 -4.63
C SER A 235 -22.32 2.24 -4.33
N GLY A 236 -21.95 3.32 -5.03
CA GLY A 236 -22.51 4.67 -4.84
C GLY A 236 -22.33 5.22 -3.42
N LYS A 237 -21.42 4.64 -2.66
CA LYS A 237 -21.25 4.87 -1.22
C LYS A 237 -19.93 5.59 -0.94
#